data_094082dca8b01540ee501a99ae64020e
#
_entry.id   094082dca8b01540ee501a99ae64020e
#
_cell.length_a   1.000
_cell.length_b   1.000
_cell.length_c   1.000
_cell.angle_alpha   90.00
_cell.angle_beta   90.00
_cell.angle_gamma   90.00
#
_symmetry.space_group_name_H-M   'P 1'
#
loop_
_entity.id
_entity.type
_entity.pdbx_description
1 polymer ?
#
loop_
_entity_poly.entity_id
_entity_poly.type
_entity_poly.pdbx_seq_one_letter_code
_entity_poly.pdbx_strand_id
1 'polypeptide(L)'
;YVDAIQQDIHWLGFDWGDRFFYGSDYFEKDYEFAVELIKKGLAYVCDLTPEQFREFRGDIGKPAVSPYRDRSVEENLDLFERMKNGEFPEGSRTLRAKIDLASGNFNMRDPVIYRIRYMHHHRQGDKWCIYPMYDFAHPIQDALEGITHSLCSLEFEAHRPLYDWVVNNVSVPAKPRQIEFARLGIDHTVMSKRKLRQLVEQNYVSGWDDPRMPTLCGLRRRGYTSHSIRDFCERIGVAKSANTVEYALLEHCLREDLNDTAERTMAVLRPVKLVITNYPEGQTETFEVENNPVHPEQGTHTVTFSREVWIEADDFLPEPIPKYKRLYPNGPECRLKGAYLITCTGCNNYFISYSQLICNILLYSANALTAFKDAWHLCFCHATYIKLSLIHISE
;
A
#
# COMPACT_ATOMS: atom_id res chain seq x y z
N TYR A 1 -8.92 12.01 -6.65
CA TYR A 1 -8.69 11.19 -5.44
C TYR A 1 -9.83 10.20 -5.18
N VAL A 2 -11.09 10.64 -5.25
CA VAL A 2 -12.26 9.77 -4.94
C VAL A 2 -12.25 8.52 -5.80
N ASP A 3 -12.16 8.66 -7.13
CA ASP A 3 -12.15 7.55 -8.07
C ASP A 3 -10.95 6.62 -7.85
N ALA A 4 -9.76 7.18 -7.57
CA ALA A 4 -8.56 6.40 -7.31
C ALA A 4 -8.67 5.57 -6.03
N ILE A 5 -9.25 6.12 -4.95
CA ILE A 5 -9.50 5.40 -3.70
C ILE A 5 -10.47 4.23 -3.93
N GLN A 6 -11.56 4.45 -4.67
CA GLN A 6 -12.52 3.40 -5.00
C GLN A 6 -11.86 2.28 -5.82
N GLN A 7 -11.09 2.63 -6.86
CA GLN A 7 -10.38 1.66 -7.68
C GLN A 7 -9.38 0.84 -6.86
N ASP A 8 -8.64 1.48 -5.95
CA ASP A 8 -7.66 0.78 -5.12
C ASP A 8 -8.32 -0.17 -4.12
N ILE A 9 -9.45 0.21 -3.52
CA ILE A 9 -10.21 -0.66 -2.60
C ILE A 9 -10.78 -1.87 -3.35
N HIS A 10 -11.39 -1.67 -4.52
CA HIS A 10 -11.88 -2.78 -5.36
C HIS A 10 -10.73 -3.68 -5.82
N TRP A 11 -9.60 -3.11 -6.21
CA TRP A 11 -8.44 -3.89 -6.59
C TRP A 11 -7.91 -4.74 -5.42
N LEU A 12 -7.96 -4.23 -4.18
CA LEU A 12 -7.64 -5.03 -3.01
C LEU A 12 -8.64 -6.16 -2.72
N GLY A 13 -9.75 -6.24 -3.46
CA GLY A 13 -10.77 -7.28 -3.33
C GLY A 13 -11.87 -6.95 -2.34
N PHE A 14 -12.03 -5.67 -1.98
CA PHE A 14 -13.08 -5.21 -1.09
C PHE A 14 -14.16 -4.46 -1.86
N ASP A 15 -15.39 -4.56 -1.37
CA ASP A 15 -16.55 -3.85 -1.90
C ASP A 15 -17.39 -3.34 -0.73
N TRP A 16 -17.98 -2.17 -0.89
CA TRP A 16 -18.85 -1.54 0.10
C TRP A 16 -20.33 -1.69 -0.24
N GLY A 17 -20.69 -2.24 -1.41
CA GLY A 17 -22.06 -2.36 -1.88
C GLY A 17 -22.73 -0.99 -2.02
N ASP A 18 -23.87 -0.83 -1.37
CA ASP A 18 -24.65 0.42 -1.30
C ASP A 18 -24.21 1.38 -0.18
N ARG A 19 -23.14 1.04 0.56
CA ARG A 19 -22.67 1.79 1.73
C ARG A 19 -21.53 2.75 1.41
N PHE A 20 -21.58 3.42 0.27
CA PHE A 20 -20.66 4.48 -0.10
C PHE A 20 -21.30 5.84 0.20
N PHE A 21 -20.73 6.56 1.16
CA PHE A 21 -21.24 7.83 1.64
C PHE A 21 -20.24 8.95 1.49
N TYR A 22 -20.71 10.16 1.29
CA TYR A 22 -19.87 11.35 1.31
C TYR A 22 -20.16 12.17 2.57
N GLY A 23 -19.14 12.54 3.30
CA GLY A 23 -19.31 13.39 4.49
C GLY A 23 -20.05 14.70 4.21
N SER A 24 -19.95 15.24 3.00
CA SER A 24 -20.69 16.44 2.59
C SER A 24 -22.21 16.25 2.47
N ASP A 25 -22.71 15.03 2.42
CA ASP A 25 -24.15 14.75 2.38
C ASP A 25 -24.80 14.97 3.74
N TYR A 26 -23.99 15.00 4.81
CA TYR A 26 -24.43 15.18 6.19
C TYR A 26 -24.35 16.64 6.69
N PHE A 27 -23.89 17.60 5.90
CA PHE A 27 -23.68 18.98 6.36
C PHE A 27 -24.92 19.63 6.97
N GLU A 28 -26.12 19.33 6.45
CA GLU A 28 -27.36 19.81 7.06
C GLU A 28 -27.62 19.17 8.44
N LYS A 29 -27.37 17.87 8.56
CA LYS A 29 -27.49 17.15 9.84
C LYS A 29 -26.46 17.62 10.86
N ASP A 30 -25.23 17.78 10.44
CA ASP A 30 -24.16 18.33 11.29
C ASP A 30 -24.57 19.71 11.84
N TYR A 31 -25.18 20.57 10.99
CA TYR A 31 -25.70 21.87 11.40
C TYR A 31 -26.85 21.74 12.41
N GLU A 32 -27.82 20.86 12.15
CA GLU A 32 -28.92 20.60 13.07
C GLU A 32 -28.43 20.16 14.46
N PHE A 33 -27.45 19.27 14.53
CA PHE A 33 -26.84 18.81 15.79
C PHE A 33 -26.02 19.90 16.48
N ALA A 34 -25.37 20.78 15.73
CA ALA A 34 -24.71 21.96 16.32
C ALA A 34 -25.71 22.91 16.97
N VAL A 35 -26.85 23.16 16.31
CA VAL A 35 -27.97 23.92 16.87
C VAL A 35 -28.52 23.24 18.11
N GLU A 36 -28.63 21.92 18.13
CA GLU A 36 -29.05 21.15 19.31
C GLU A 36 -28.10 21.38 20.50
N LEU A 37 -26.78 21.35 20.28
CA LEU A 37 -25.81 21.63 21.33
C LEU A 37 -25.94 23.06 21.88
N ILE A 38 -26.17 24.07 21.01
CA ILE A 38 -26.43 25.44 21.45
C ILE A 38 -27.65 25.52 22.33
N LYS A 39 -28.78 24.90 21.90
CA LYS A 39 -30.03 24.86 22.66
C LYS A 39 -29.89 24.20 24.04
N LYS A 40 -28.98 23.23 24.15
CA LYS A 40 -28.61 22.57 25.41
C LYS A 40 -27.66 23.39 26.29
N GLY A 41 -27.18 24.55 25.80
CA GLY A 41 -26.16 25.34 26.48
C GLY A 41 -24.76 24.70 26.47
N LEU A 42 -24.52 23.74 25.54
CA LEU A 42 -23.29 22.96 25.39
C LEU A 42 -22.40 23.44 24.24
N ALA A 43 -22.78 24.54 23.58
CA ALA A 43 -21.96 25.20 22.58
C ALA A 43 -22.19 26.71 22.59
N TYR A 44 -21.18 27.46 22.20
CA TYR A 44 -21.23 28.93 22.12
C TYR A 44 -20.39 29.46 20.95
N VAL A 45 -20.83 30.62 20.41
CA VAL A 45 -20.09 31.34 19.38
C VAL A 45 -19.00 32.18 20.05
N CYS A 46 -17.75 32.01 19.57
CA CYS A 46 -16.57 32.68 20.08
C CYS A 46 -16.02 33.61 19.00
N ASP A 47 -15.83 34.91 19.34
CA ASP A 47 -15.32 35.92 18.40
C ASP A 47 -13.81 36.12 18.52
N LEU A 48 -13.10 35.27 19.26
CA LEU A 48 -11.63 35.31 19.33
C LEU A 48 -11.03 34.86 17.98
N THR A 49 -10.12 35.65 17.45
CA THR A 49 -9.29 35.22 16.33
C THR A 49 -8.35 34.07 16.72
N PRO A 50 -7.79 33.32 15.77
CA PRO A 50 -6.83 32.27 16.09
C PRO A 50 -5.61 32.75 16.90
N GLU A 51 -5.18 34.01 16.69
CA GLU A 51 -4.07 34.66 17.42
C GLU A 51 -4.48 34.92 18.87
N GLN A 52 -5.60 35.60 19.05
CA GLN A 52 -6.15 35.89 20.39
C GLN A 52 -6.44 34.62 21.16
N PHE A 53 -6.96 33.60 20.47
CA PHE A 53 -7.23 32.30 21.10
C PHE A 53 -5.95 31.63 21.62
N ARG A 54 -4.82 31.73 20.91
CA ARG A 54 -3.52 31.24 21.41
C ARG A 54 -3.10 31.87 22.72
N GLU A 55 -3.35 33.17 22.90
CA GLU A 55 -3.09 33.88 24.14
C GLU A 55 -4.01 33.44 25.27
N PHE A 56 -5.29 33.24 24.94
CA PHE A 56 -6.32 32.79 25.90
C PHE A 56 -6.37 31.26 26.14
N ARG A 57 -5.65 30.47 25.33
CA ARG A 57 -5.70 29.02 25.41
C ARG A 57 -5.32 28.42 26.75
N GLY A 58 -4.58 29.19 27.56
CA GLY A 58 -4.04 28.74 28.83
C GLY A 58 -2.92 27.69 28.66
N ASP A 59 -2.46 27.18 29.79
CA ASP A 59 -1.44 26.13 29.85
C ASP A 59 -1.87 25.11 30.90
N ILE A 60 -1.07 24.05 31.12
CA ILE A 60 -1.34 23.07 32.17
C ILE A 60 -1.43 23.84 33.52
N GLY A 61 -2.61 23.72 34.17
CA GLY A 61 -2.91 24.42 35.41
C GLY A 61 -3.41 25.87 35.28
N LYS A 62 -3.47 26.43 34.06
CA LYS A 62 -4.10 27.72 33.76
C LYS A 62 -5.24 27.54 32.79
N PRO A 63 -6.51 27.53 33.23
CA PRO A 63 -7.65 27.36 32.35
C PRO A 63 -7.73 28.49 31.32
N ALA A 64 -8.05 28.16 30.08
CA ALA A 64 -8.41 29.15 29.08
C ALA A 64 -9.75 29.79 29.46
N VAL A 65 -9.87 31.10 29.29
CA VAL A 65 -11.14 31.79 29.55
C VAL A 65 -11.53 32.59 28.31
N SER A 66 -12.60 32.18 27.63
CA SER A 66 -13.18 32.99 26.57
C SER A 66 -14.22 33.95 27.16
N PRO A 67 -14.14 35.26 26.87
CA PRO A 67 -15.14 36.22 27.32
C PRO A 67 -16.53 35.96 26.73
N TYR A 68 -16.65 35.10 25.72
CA TYR A 68 -17.87 34.81 25.01
C TYR A 68 -18.55 33.52 25.47
N ARG A 69 -17.94 32.82 26.43
CA ARG A 69 -18.42 31.49 26.89
C ARG A 69 -19.82 31.50 27.53
N ASP A 70 -20.15 32.60 28.11
CA ASP A 70 -21.42 32.76 28.91
C ASP A 70 -22.49 33.57 28.18
N ARG A 71 -22.37 33.69 26.83
CA ARG A 71 -23.47 34.23 26.00
C ARG A 71 -24.75 33.41 26.18
N SER A 72 -25.91 34.09 26.09
CA SER A 72 -27.21 33.41 26.16
C SER A 72 -27.37 32.42 24.98
N VAL A 73 -28.28 31.47 25.16
CA VAL A 73 -28.63 30.51 24.09
C VAL A 73 -29.18 31.25 22.87
N GLU A 74 -30.05 32.25 23.09
CA GLU A 74 -30.69 33.05 22.03
C GLU A 74 -29.62 33.82 21.21
N GLU A 75 -28.65 34.46 21.87
CA GLU A 75 -27.57 35.17 21.19
C GLU A 75 -26.70 34.21 20.39
N ASN A 76 -26.36 33.05 20.92
CA ASN A 76 -25.58 32.04 20.22
C ASN A 76 -26.33 31.46 19.00
N LEU A 77 -27.64 31.26 19.08
CA LEU A 77 -28.44 30.81 17.95
C LEU A 77 -28.45 31.86 16.83
N ASP A 78 -28.71 33.15 17.17
CA ASP A 78 -28.70 34.26 16.20
C ASP A 78 -27.32 34.36 15.52
N LEU A 79 -26.25 34.35 16.28
CA LEU A 79 -24.91 34.45 15.73
C LEU A 79 -24.54 33.26 14.85
N PHE A 80 -24.93 32.05 15.22
CA PHE A 80 -24.60 30.85 14.44
C PHE A 80 -25.39 30.80 13.13
N GLU A 81 -26.65 31.23 13.13
CA GLU A 81 -27.45 31.39 11.92
C GLU A 81 -26.84 32.46 10.99
N ARG A 82 -26.42 33.58 11.50
CA ARG A 82 -25.75 34.65 10.74
C ARG A 82 -24.38 34.20 10.22
N MET A 83 -23.66 33.32 10.94
CA MET A 83 -22.47 32.66 10.42
C MET A 83 -22.80 31.81 9.18
N LYS A 84 -23.91 31.02 9.21
CA LYS A 84 -24.39 30.22 8.08
C LYS A 84 -24.78 31.09 6.90
N ASN A 85 -25.37 32.27 7.16
CA ASN A 85 -25.81 33.20 6.13
C ASN A 85 -24.66 34.04 5.52
N GLY A 86 -23.42 33.86 5.97
CA GLY A 86 -22.26 34.51 5.39
C GLY A 86 -22.07 35.98 5.81
N GLU A 87 -22.66 36.41 6.92
CA GLU A 87 -22.57 37.80 7.37
C GLU A 87 -21.20 38.17 7.99
N PHE A 88 -20.35 37.18 8.26
CA PHE A 88 -19.08 37.40 8.95
C PHE A 88 -17.88 36.95 8.13
N PRO A 89 -16.75 37.67 8.19
CA PRO A 89 -15.55 37.30 7.45
C PRO A 89 -14.94 36.00 7.98
N GLU A 90 -14.18 35.33 7.12
CA GLU A 90 -13.43 34.13 7.48
C GLU A 90 -12.50 34.39 8.68
N GLY A 91 -12.46 33.47 9.63
CA GLY A 91 -11.61 33.55 10.81
C GLY A 91 -12.11 34.45 11.94
N SER A 92 -13.21 35.21 11.73
CA SER A 92 -13.75 36.14 12.73
C SER A 92 -14.53 35.46 13.85
N ARG A 93 -15.15 34.31 13.56
CA ARG A 93 -15.98 33.58 14.52
C ARG A 93 -15.84 32.08 14.36
N THR A 94 -15.99 31.37 15.47
CA THR A 94 -16.05 29.90 15.53
C THR A 94 -17.15 29.47 16.49
N LEU A 95 -17.78 28.31 16.24
CA LEU A 95 -18.61 27.66 17.24
C LEU A 95 -17.72 26.71 18.05
N ARG A 96 -17.81 26.77 19.37
CA ARG A 96 -17.07 25.94 20.31
C ARG A 96 -17.97 25.08 21.16
N ALA A 97 -17.56 23.85 21.42
CA ALA A 97 -18.19 23.04 22.46
C ALA A 97 -17.84 23.62 23.84
N LYS A 98 -18.82 23.61 24.77
CA LYS A 98 -18.66 24.06 26.16
C LYS A 98 -18.43 22.85 27.05
N ILE A 99 -17.15 22.53 27.31
CA ILE A 99 -16.79 21.30 28.03
C ILE A 99 -16.03 21.64 29.33
N ASP A 100 -14.71 21.52 29.35
CA ASP A 100 -13.89 21.71 30.54
C ASP A 100 -12.59 22.46 30.20
N LEU A 101 -12.52 23.70 30.61
CA LEU A 101 -11.35 24.57 30.36
C LEU A 101 -10.10 24.14 31.16
N ALA A 102 -10.27 23.37 32.24
CA ALA A 102 -9.20 22.91 33.11
C ALA A 102 -8.69 21.50 32.72
N SER A 103 -9.29 20.85 31.72
CA SER A 103 -8.91 19.50 31.29
C SER A 103 -7.41 19.39 31.00
N GLY A 104 -6.78 18.30 31.41
CA GLY A 104 -5.44 17.94 31.01
C GLY A 104 -5.32 17.62 29.50
N ASN A 105 -6.44 17.26 28.86
CA ASN A 105 -6.53 17.01 27.43
C ASN A 105 -6.95 18.28 26.70
N PHE A 106 -6.09 18.85 25.87
CA PHE A 106 -6.38 20.07 25.11
C PHE A 106 -7.58 19.94 24.16
N ASN A 107 -7.87 18.74 23.68
CA ASN A 107 -9.04 18.49 22.83
C ASN A 107 -10.38 18.63 23.57
N MET A 108 -10.35 18.66 24.90
CA MET A 108 -11.53 18.84 25.76
C MET A 108 -11.70 20.27 26.27
N ARG A 109 -10.74 21.19 25.97
CA ARG A 109 -10.78 22.59 26.41
C ARG A 109 -11.56 23.45 25.43
N ASP A 110 -12.88 23.36 25.47
CA ASP A 110 -13.79 24.08 24.58
C ASP A 110 -13.33 24.07 23.11
N PRO A 111 -13.23 22.90 22.50
CA PRO A 111 -12.72 22.76 21.13
C PRO A 111 -13.63 23.45 20.12
N VAL A 112 -13.04 23.91 19.01
CA VAL A 112 -13.80 24.41 17.87
C VAL A 112 -14.52 23.26 17.19
N ILE A 113 -15.84 23.38 16.98
CA ILE A 113 -16.68 22.40 16.28
C ILE A 113 -17.18 22.89 14.93
N TYR A 114 -17.24 24.24 14.70
CA TYR A 114 -17.51 24.87 13.41
C TYR A 114 -16.64 26.09 13.19
N ARG A 115 -16.29 26.32 11.90
CA ARG A 115 -15.55 27.51 11.44
C ARG A 115 -16.16 28.10 10.19
N ILE A 116 -15.93 29.40 9.96
CA ILE A 116 -16.26 30.09 8.73
C ILE A 116 -15.15 29.81 7.72
N ARG A 117 -15.52 29.38 6.52
CA ARG A 117 -14.62 29.13 5.41
C ARG A 117 -15.29 29.43 4.07
N TYR A 118 -14.84 30.40 3.33
CA TYR A 118 -15.34 30.70 1.99
C TYR A 118 -14.52 29.92 0.96
N MET A 119 -15.08 28.81 0.48
CA MET A 119 -14.45 28.01 -0.55
C MET A 119 -15.49 27.23 -1.35
N HIS A 120 -15.27 27.11 -2.64
CA HIS A 120 -16.09 26.23 -3.47
C HIS A 120 -15.87 24.76 -3.09
N HIS A 121 -16.94 24.06 -2.75
CA HIS A 121 -16.89 22.64 -2.44
C HIS A 121 -17.26 21.82 -3.68
N HIS A 122 -16.45 20.81 -4.04
CA HIS A 122 -16.59 20.04 -5.29
C HIS A 122 -17.95 19.34 -5.47
N ARG A 123 -18.73 19.11 -4.40
CA ARG A 123 -20.08 18.51 -4.45
C ARG A 123 -21.19 19.48 -4.04
N GLN A 124 -20.93 20.33 -3.06
CA GLN A 124 -21.93 21.25 -2.51
C GLN A 124 -21.89 22.66 -3.13
N GLY A 125 -20.92 22.91 -4.03
CA GLY A 125 -20.73 24.23 -4.61
C GLY A 125 -20.48 25.29 -3.56
N ASP A 126 -21.16 26.41 -3.65
CA ASP A 126 -21.05 27.56 -2.75
C ASP A 126 -22.20 27.63 -1.71
N LYS A 127 -22.92 26.51 -1.52
CA LYS A 127 -24.07 26.45 -0.59
C LYS A 127 -23.65 26.73 0.86
N TRP A 128 -22.44 26.35 1.26
CA TRP A 128 -21.97 26.44 2.63
C TRP A 128 -20.78 27.39 2.74
N CYS A 129 -20.80 28.23 3.77
CA CYS A 129 -19.68 29.08 4.18
C CYS A 129 -19.22 28.78 5.61
N ILE A 130 -19.90 27.86 6.32
CA ILE A 130 -19.45 27.30 7.58
C ILE A 130 -19.27 25.80 7.44
N TYR A 131 -18.26 25.28 8.08
CA TYR A 131 -17.89 23.85 7.97
C TYR A 131 -17.65 23.25 9.35
N PRO A 132 -18.18 22.03 9.61
CA PRO A 132 -17.87 21.32 10.83
C PRO A 132 -16.40 20.92 10.88
N MET A 133 -15.84 20.89 12.08
CA MET A 133 -14.53 20.30 12.30
C MET A 133 -14.64 18.78 12.31
N TYR A 134 -13.53 18.12 11.93
CA TYR A 134 -13.46 16.65 11.85
C TYR A 134 -13.97 15.97 13.15
N ASP A 135 -13.50 16.44 14.31
CA ASP A 135 -13.85 15.83 15.60
C ASP A 135 -15.33 15.97 15.97
N PHE A 136 -16.07 16.84 15.29
CA PHE A 136 -17.52 16.98 15.45
C PHE A 136 -18.31 16.19 14.40
N ALA A 137 -17.93 16.27 13.13
CA ALA A 137 -18.63 15.63 12.03
C ALA A 137 -18.45 14.09 12.04
N HIS A 138 -17.25 13.60 12.27
CA HIS A 138 -16.93 12.18 12.19
C HIS A 138 -17.79 11.31 13.15
N PRO A 139 -17.89 11.59 14.46
CA PRO A 139 -18.75 10.80 15.36
C PRO A 139 -20.21 10.83 14.97
N ILE A 140 -20.71 11.94 14.44
CA ILE A 140 -22.12 12.09 13.98
C ILE A 140 -22.36 11.23 12.75
N GLN A 141 -21.47 11.30 11.76
CA GLN A 141 -21.57 10.53 10.52
C GLN A 141 -21.49 9.04 10.79
N ASP A 142 -20.54 8.59 11.61
CA ASP A 142 -20.45 7.20 12.07
C ASP A 142 -21.78 6.72 12.68
N ALA A 143 -22.37 7.53 13.54
CA ALA A 143 -23.63 7.18 14.20
C ALA A 143 -24.81 7.13 13.24
N LEU A 144 -24.89 8.04 12.26
CA LEU A 144 -25.93 8.08 11.22
C LEU A 144 -25.81 6.90 10.25
N GLU A 145 -24.60 6.48 9.95
CA GLU A 145 -24.29 5.34 9.07
C GLU A 145 -24.40 3.97 9.78
N GLY A 146 -24.67 3.95 11.08
CA GLY A 146 -24.81 2.73 11.89
C GLY A 146 -23.47 2.00 12.11
N ILE A 147 -22.36 2.74 12.10
CA ILE A 147 -21.05 2.20 12.45
C ILE A 147 -21.04 1.78 13.91
N THR A 148 -20.52 0.60 14.19
CA THR A 148 -20.37 0.09 15.56
C THR A 148 -18.98 0.31 16.12
N HIS A 149 -17.95 0.15 15.26
CA HIS A 149 -16.55 0.26 15.59
C HIS A 149 -15.89 1.26 14.61
N SER A 150 -15.60 2.45 15.10
CA SER A 150 -14.94 3.53 14.35
C SER A 150 -13.42 3.35 14.45
N LEU A 151 -12.78 2.95 13.37
CA LEU A 151 -11.35 2.65 13.34
C LEU A 151 -10.54 3.87 12.90
N CYS A 152 -9.51 4.21 13.65
CA CYS A 152 -8.62 5.32 13.31
C CYS A 152 -7.17 5.04 13.72
N SER A 153 -6.25 5.91 13.30
CA SER A 153 -4.84 5.81 13.71
C SER A 153 -4.65 6.30 15.16
N LEU A 154 -3.58 5.82 15.80
CA LEU A 154 -3.23 6.13 17.20
C LEU A 154 -3.04 7.62 17.47
N GLU A 155 -2.81 8.43 16.42
CA GLU A 155 -2.76 9.92 16.52
C GLU A 155 -4.04 10.51 17.11
N PHE A 156 -5.19 9.83 16.96
CA PHE A 156 -6.51 10.25 17.44
C PHE A 156 -6.88 9.71 18.83
N GLU A 157 -5.98 9.03 19.53
CA GLU A 157 -6.28 8.50 20.87
C GLU A 157 -6.68 9.63 21.85
N ALA A 158 -5.99 10.77 21.80
CA ALA A 158 -6.34 11.93 22.61
C ALA A 158 -7.64 12.63 22.18
N HIS A 159 -8.18 12.32 20.99
CA HIS A 159 -9.44 12.85 20.48
C HIS A 159 -10.67 12.00 20.90
N ARG A 160 -10.46 10.73 21.29
CA ARG A 160 -11.56 9.83 21.70
C ARG A 160 -12.49 10.41 22.76
N PRO A 161 -12.00 11.09 23.83
CA PRO A 161 -12.91 11.72 24.81
C PRO A 161 -13.84 12.76 24.17
N LEU A 162 -13.40 13.47 23.13
CA LEU A 162 -14.26 14.40 22.40
C LEU A 162 -15.27 13.67 21.51
N TYR A 163 -14.84 12.59 20.84
CA TYR A 163 -15.71 11.70 20.08
C TYR A 163 -16.87 11.17 20.97
N ASP A 164 -16.53 10.63 22.13
CA ASP A 164 -17.50 10.12 23.09
C ASP A 164 -18.41 11.23 23.63
N TRP A 165 -17.86 12.42 23.86
CA TRP A 165 -18.62 13.57 24.30
C TRP A 165 -19.68 13.97 23.26
N VAL A 166 -19.32 14.03 21.97
CA VAL A 166 -20.25 14.38 20.89
C VAL A 166 -21.40 13.38 20.82
N VAL A 167 -21.14 12.08 20.67
CA VAL A 167 -22.20 11.06 20.54
C VAL A 167 -23.09 10.94 21.77
N ASN A 168 -22.63 11.39 22.95
CA ASN A 168 -23.44 11.39 24.18
C ASN A 168 -24.26 12.65 24.36
N ASN A 169 -23.96 13.74 23.64
CA ASN A 169 -24.65 15.02 23.82
C ASN A 169 -25.55 15.42 22.64
N VAL A 170 -25.50 14.70 21.52
CA VAL A 170 -26.42 14.89 20.38
C VAL A 170 -27.36 13.71 20.22
N SER A 171 -28.53 13.95 19.60
CA SER A 171 -29.58 12.95 19.44
C SER A 171 -29.36 12.02 18.23
N VAL A 172 -28.20 11.35 18.20
CA VAL A 172 -27.84 10.39 17.15
C VAL A 172 -28.48 9.01 17.40
N PRO A 173 -28.75 8.23 16.32
CA PRO A 173 -29.44 6.94 16.42
C PRO A 173 -28.58 5.81 17.01
N ALA A 174 -27.28 5.93 16.97
CA ALA A 174 -26.32 4.92 17.44
C ALA A 174 -25.19 5.57 18.23
N LYS A 175 -24.47 4.74 19.01
CA LYS A 175 -23.28 5.16 19.77
C LYS A 175 -22.10 4.30 19.36
N PRO A 176 -21.42 4.65 18.28
CA PRO A 176 -20.22 3.94 17.83
C PRO A 176 -19.09 4.07 18.85
N ARG A 177 -18.16 3.12 18.82
CA ARG A 177 -16.97 3.11 19.67
C ARG A 177 -15.73 3.37 18.84
N GLN A 178 -14.99 4.42 19.15
CA GLN A 178 -13.70 4.68 18.53
C GLN A 178 -12.63 3.73 19.04
N ILE A 179 -11.84 3.16 18.10
CA ILE A 179 -10.75 2.23 18.37
C ILE A 179 -9.54 2.66 17.55
N GLU A 180 -8.42 2.87 18.20
CA GLU A 180 -7.18 3.30 17.58
C GLU A 180 -6.20 2.14 17.42
N PHE A 181 -5.41 2.21 16.34
CA PHE A 181 -4.30 1.31 16.09
C PHE A 181 -3.10 2.08 15.53
N ALA A 182 -1.91 1.52 15.72
CA ALA A 182 -0.69 2.12 15.25
C ALA A 182 -0.64 2.13 13.71
N ARG A 183 -0.07 3.20 13.15
CA ARG A 183 0.18 3.30 11.73
C ARG A 183 1.27 2.30 11.32
N LEU A 184 1.08 1.63 10.19
CA LEU A 184 2.11 0.79 9.58
C LEU A 184 3.34 1.63 9.22
N GLY A 185 4.49 1.26 9.77
CA GLY A 185 5.80 1.74 9.36
C GLY A 185 6.51 0.65 8.54
N ILE A 186 7.09 1.03 7.42
CA ILE A 186 7.94 0.15 6.60
C ILE A 186 9.30 0.83 6.48
N ASP A 187 10.37 0.07 6.72
CA ASP A 187 11.72 0.59 6.58
C ASP A 187 12.04 0.94 5.11
N HIS A 188 13.08 1.72 4.89
CA HIS A 188 13.51 2.17 3.56
C HIS A 188 12.38 2.79 2.69
N THR A 189 11.23 3.16 3.32
CA THR A 189 10.04 3.62 2.61
C THR A 189 9.52 4.94 3.15
N VAL A 190 9.28 5.90 2.26
CA VAL A 190 8.69 7.19 2.62
C VAL A 190 7.17 7.11 2.58
N MET A 191 6.52 7.04 3.76
CA MET A 191 5.05 6.96 3.89
C MET A 191 4.36 8.33 4.03
N SER A 192 5.10 9.44 3.90
CA SER A 192 4.56 10.79 4.06
C SER A 192 3.98 11.33 2.75
N LYS A 193 2.64 11.52 2.68
CA LYS A 193 1.95 12.13 1.54
C LYS A 193 2.58 13.47 1.11
N ARG A 194 2.96 14.31 2.08
CA ARG A 194 3.59 15.62 1.80
C ARG A 194 4.92 15.46 1.05
N LYS A 195 5.77 14.48 1.47
CA LYS A 195 7.05 14.23 0.81
C LYS A 195 6.86 13.59 -0.56
N LEU A 196 5.93 12.63 -0.68
CA LEU A 196 5.61 11.98 -1.96
C LEU A 196 5.03 12.99 -2.97
N ARG A 197 4.19 13.91 -2.50
CA ARG A 197 3.65 15.00 -3.33
C ARG A 197 4.76 15.88 -3.92
N GLN A 198 5.81 16.18 -3.17
CA GLN A 198 6.97 16.94 -3.67
C GLN A 198 7.67 16.22 -4.84
N LEU A 199 7.77 14.87 -4.78
CA LEU A 199 8.36 14.09 -5.88
C LEU A 199 7.54 14.21 -7.17
N VAL A 200 6.21 14.22 -7.06
CA VAL A 200 5.31 14.40 -8.20
C VAL A 200 5.35 15.83 -8.72
N GLU A 201 5.23 16.84 -7.85
CA GLU A 201 5.20 18.25 -8.25
C GLU A 201 6.53 18.75 -8.84
N GLN A 202 7.64 18.17 -8.41
CA GLN A 202 8.98 18.48 -8.92
C GLN A 202 9.40 17.58 -10.10
N ASN A 203 8.49 16.73 -10.60
CA ASN A 203 8.71 15.83 -11.74
C ASN A 203 9.88 14.84 -11.54
N TYR A 204 10.20 14.44 -10.30
CA TYR A 204 11.14 13.35 -10.05
C TYR A 204 10.55 11.98 -10.38
N VAL A 205 9.24 11.88 -10.37
CA VAL A 205 8.45 10.69 -10.75
C VAL A 205 7.36 11.10 -11.74
N SER A 206 6.90 10.15 -12.55
CA SER A 206 5.91 10.40 -13.61
C SER A 206 4.49 10.70 -13.07
N GLY A 207 4.20 10.33 -11.83
CA GLY A 207 2.90 10.54 -11.20
C GLY A 207 2.77 9.72 -9.92
N TRP A 208 1.57 9.69 -9.37
CA TRP A 208 1.26 8.93 -8.16
C TRP A 208 1.30 7.42 -8.36
N ASP A 209 1.16 6.95 -9.60
CA ASP A 209 1.24 5.56 -10.02
C ASP A 209 2.62 5.13 -10.51
N ASP A 210 3.64 6.00 -10.40
CA ASP A 210 5.02 5.64 -10.75
C ASP A 210 5.45 4.39 -9.96
N PRO A 211 6.04 3.36 -10.62
CA PRO A 211 6.43 2.11 -9.95
C PRO A 211 7.42 2.28 -8.80
N ARG A 212 8.10 3.43 -8.71
CA ARG A 212 9.00 3.78 -7.60
C ARG A 212 8.26 4.32 -6.38
N MET A 213 6.98 4.68 -6.53
CA MET A 213 6.16 5.23 -5.45
C MET A 213 5.55 4.12 -4.59
N PRO A 214 5.54 4.26 -3.24
CA PRO A 214 4.93 3.30 -2.34
C PRO A 214 3.41 3.53 -2.18
N THR A 215 2.75 3.90 -3.26
CA THR A 215 1.29 4.00 -3.34
C THR A 215 0.70 2.68 -3.80
N LEU A 216 -0.55 2.39 -3.50
CA LEU A 216 -1.20 1.16 -3.98
C LEU A 216 -1.19 1.07 -5.51
N CYS A 217 -1.51 2.17 -6.20
CA CYS A 217 -1.45 2.22 -7.66
C CYS A 217 -0.01 2.07 -8.19
N GLY A 218 1.01 2.60 -7.52
CA GLY A 218 2.42 2.40 -7.86
C GLY A 218 2.88 0.97 -7.66
N LEU A 219 2.52 0.36 -6.54
CA LEU A 219 2.80 -1.06 -6.27
C LEU A 219 2.11 -1.98 -7.28
N ARG A 220 0.82 -1.73 -7.59
CA ARG A 220 0.08 -2.46 -8.62
C ARG A 220 0.77 -2.36 -9.98
N ARG A 221 1.17 -1.18 -10.40
CA ARG A 221 1.90 -0.97 -11.66
C ARG A 221 3.28 -1.64 -11.67
N ARG A 222 3.93 -1.75 -10.51
CA ARG A 222 5.20 -2.47 -10.33
C ARG A 222 5.02 -3.99 -10.39
N GLY A 223 3.81 -4.52 -10.30
CA GLY A 223 3.50 -5.95 -10.39
C GLY A 223 3.13 -6.61 -9.06
N TYR A 224 2.91 -5.84 -7.98
CA TYR A 224 2.35 -6.38 -6.75
C TYR A 224 0.90 -6.81 -6.97
N THR A 225 0.55 -7.95 -6.41
CA THR A 225 -0.82 -8.47 -6.42
C THR A 225 -1.60 -7.99 -5.20
N SER A 226 -2.91 -7.92 -5.31
CA SER A 226 -3.77 -7.61 -4.17
C SER A 226 -3.66 -8.66 -3.06
N HIS A 227 -3.47 -9.92 -3.43
CA HIS A 227 -3.28 -11.03 -2.51
C HIS A 227 -2.02 -10.84 -1.66
N SER A 228 -0.87 -10.56 -2.29
CA SER A 228 0.41 -10.37 -1.58
C SER A 228 0.37 -9.20 -0.58
N ILE A 229 -0.35 -8.12 -0.91
CA ILE A 229 -0.51 -6.98 0.01
C ILE A 229 -1.41 -7.33 1.19
N ARG A 230 -2.49 -8.06 0.97
CA ARG A 230 -3.37 -8.51 2.06
C ARG A 230 -2.65 -9.51 2.97
N ASP A 231 -1.96 -10.50 2.41
CA ASP A 231 -1.15 -11.46 3.17
C ASP A 231 -0.09 -10.76 4.03
N PHE A 232 0.60 -9.77 3.46
CA PHE A 232 1.53 -8.93 4.22
C PHE A 232 0.85 -8.23 5.41
N CYS A 233 -0.33 -7.62 5.21
CA CYS A 233 -1.07 -6.96 6.28
C CYS A 233 -1.56 -7.95 7.35
N GLU A 234 -2.00 -9.15 6.95
CA GLU A 234 -2.43 -10.21 7.87
C GLU A 234 -1.27 -10.71 8.74
N ARG A 235 -0.09 -10.92 8.15
CA ARG A 235 1.12 -11.35 8.89
C ARG A 235 1.59 -10.33 9.91
N ILE A 236 1.49 -9.04 9.60
CA ILE A 236 1.85 -7.97 10.53
C ILE A 236 0.83 -7.87 11.67
N GLY A 237 -0.46 -8.03 11.34
CA GLY A 237 -1.56 -7.81 12.25
C GLY A 237 -1.76 -6.34 12.61
N VAL A 238 -2.67 -6.10 13.55
CA VAL A 238 -3.05 -4.76 14.05
C VAL A 238 -2.72 -4.65 15.52
N ALA A 239 -1.96 -3.61 15.90
CA ALA A 239 -1.55 -3.37 17.28
C ALA A 239 -1.58 -1.88 17.62
N LYS A 240 -1.58 -1.54 18.91
CA LYS A 240 -1.42 -0.15 19.39
C LYS A 240 0.04 0.31 19.49
N SER A 241 0.99 -0.63 19.50
CA SER A 241 2.42 -0.30 19.49
C SER A 241 2.89 0.03 18.07
N ALA A 242 3.57 1.16 17.91
CA ALA A 242 4.17 1.53 16.64
C ALA A 242 5.38 0.62 16.34
N ASN A 243 5.31 -0.12 15.24
CA ASN A 243 6.38 -0.98 14.78
C ASN A 243 6.81 -0.58 13.36
N THR A 244 8.08 -0.78 13.07
CA THR A 244 8.60 -0.68 11.70
C THR A 244 8.86 -2.08 11.20
N VAL A 245 8.25 -2.42 10.07
CA VAL A 245 8.36 -3.74 9.42
C VAL A 245 9.39 -3.64 8.31
N GLU A 246 10.17 -4.69 8.14
CA GLU A 246 11.16 -4.77 7.06
C GLU A 246 10.46 -4.84 5.69
N TYR A 247 10.92 -4.02 4.74
CA TYR A 247 10.44 -4.05 3.36
C TYR A 247 10.60 -5.44 2.71
N ALA A 248 11.63 -6.18 3.13
CA ALA A 248 11.87 -7.55 2.69
C ALA A 248 10.69 -8.50 2.95
N LEU A 249 9.89 -8.27 3.99
CA LEU A 249 8.69 -9.09 4.26
C LEU A 249 7.62 -8.85 3.19
N LEU A 250 7.42 -7.61 2.76
CA LEU A 250 6.49 -7.29 1.66
C LEU A 250 6.92 -7.96 0.35
N GLU A 251 8.23 -7.92 0.05
CA GLU A 251 8.78 -8.63 -1.11
C GLU A 251 8.67 -10.15 -0.99
N HIS A 252 8.78 -10.68 0.23
CA HIS A 252 8.62 -12.11 0.48
C HIS A 252 7.19 -12.57 0.19
N CYS A 253 6.17 -11.86 0.68
CA CYS A 253 4.77 -12.14 0.39
C CYS A 253 4.48 -12.11 -1.12
N LEU A 254 5.03 -11.11 -1.83
CA LEU A 254 4.91 -11.04 -3.29
C LEU A 254 5.57 -12.24 -3.98
N ARG A 255 6.76 -12.63 -3.53
CA ARG A 255 7.48 -13.77 -4.12
C ARG A 255 6.75 -15.08 -3.90
N GLU A 256 6.16 -15.29 -2.74
CA GLU A 256 5.36 -16.48 -2.47
C GLU A 256 4.14 -16.54 -3.39
N ASP A 257 3.38 -15.46 -3.48
CA ASP A 257 2.20 -15.37 -4.34
C ASP A 257 2.53 -15.56 -5.83
N LEU A 258 3.58 -14.89 -6.33
CA LEU A 258 4.00 -15.05 -7.72
C LEU A 258 4.60 -16.42 -8.02
N ASN A 259 5.24 -17.07 -7.05
CA ASN A 259 5.72 -18.42 -7.22
C ASN A 259 4.57 -19.43 -7.44
N ASP A 260 3.42 -19.12 -6.84
CA ASP A 260 2.21 -19.96 -7.00
C ASP A 260 1.45 -19.62 -8.28
N THR A 261 1.22 -18.35 -8.55
CA THR A 261 0.24 -17.89 -9.55
C THR A 261 0.82 -17.48 -10.91
N ALA A 262 2.10 -17.06 -10.96
CA ALA A 262 2.65 -16.47 -12.17
C ALA A 262 3.15 -17.53 -13.19
N GLU A 263 2.92 -17.26 -14.46
CA GLU A 263 3.56 -18.03 -15.54
C GLU A 263 5.09 -17.87 -15.48
N ARG A 264 5.80 -18.97 -15.74
CA ARG A 264 7.27 -19.00 -15.68
C ARG A 264 7.85 -18.92 -17.07
N THR A 265 8.44 -17.79 -17.38
CA THR A 265 9.13 -17.55 -18.64
C THR A 265 10.65 -17.51 -18.41
N MET A 266 11.41 -18.21 -19.25
CA MET A 266 12.87 -18.12 -19.25
C MET A 266 13.32 -16.89 -20.05
N ALA A 267 14.19 -16.10 -19.46
CA ALA A 267 14.84 -14.98 -20.14
C ALA A 267 16.36 -15.07 -19.97
N VAL A 268 17.10 -14.83 -21.03
CA VAL A 268 18.57 -14.76 -21.05
C VAL A 268 18.95 -13.30 -21.27
N LEU A 269 19.43 -12.64 -20.21
CA LEU A 269 19.74 -11.21 -20.24
C LEU A 269 21.14 -10.90 -20.75
N ARG A 270 22.12 -11.75 -20.37
CA ARG A 270 23.53 -11.66 -20.83
C ARG A 270 23.87 -12.93 -21.58
N PRO A 271 23.49 -13.06 -22.86
CA PRO A 271 23.55 -14.30 -23.59
C PRO A 271 25.00 -14.70 -23.89
N VAL A 272 25.28 -15.96 -23.59
CA VAL A 272 26.51 -16.65 -24.03
C VAL A 272 26.11 -17.80 -24.93
N LYS A 273 26.73 -17.88 -26.10
CA LYS A 273 26.42 -18.89 -27.09
C LYS A 273 26.99 -20.26 -26.66
N LEU A 274 26.12 -21.26 -26.60
CA LEU A 274 26.45 -22.64 -26.32
C LEU A 274 26.34 -23.46 -27.60
N VAL A 275 27.42 -24.13 -28.01
CA VAL A 275 27.42 -25.00 -29.17
C VAL A 275 27.58 -26.46 -28.74
N ILE A 276 26.64 -27.28 -29.16
CA ILE A 276 26.59 -28.71 -28.86
C ILE A 276 27.27 -29.47 -30.03
N THR A 277 28.51 -29.89 -29.83
CA THR A 277 29.36 -30.39 -30.93
C THR A 277 28.91 -31.76 -31.48
N ASN A 278 28.31 -32.59 -30.66
CA ASN A 278 27.82 -33.89 -31.04
C ASN A 278 26.29 -33.88 -31.39
N TYR A 279 25.69 -32.71 -31.55
CA TYR A 279 24.34 -32.54 -32.07
C TYR A 279 24.39 -32.29 -33.57
N PRO A 280 23.56 -32.99 -34.41
CA PRO A 280 23.64 -32.85 -35.87
C PRO A 280 23.37 -31.43 -36.34
N GLU A 281 24.15 -31.00 -37.33
CA GLU A 281 24.01 -29.69 -37.95
C GLU A 281 22.67 -29.56 -38.71
N GLY A 282 21.99 -28.43 -38.53
CA GLY A 282 20.70 -28.16 -39.17
C GLY A 282 19.50 -28.92 -38.58
N GLN A 283 19.73 -29.85 -37.66
CA GLN A 283 18.63 -30.52 -36.96
C GLN A 283 18.03 -29.66 -35.89
N THR A 284 16.72 -29.71 -35.75
CA THR A 284 15.95 -29.12 -34.64
C THR A 284 14.98 -30.14 -34.06
N GLU A 285 14.70 -30.05 -32.79
CA GLU A 285 13.68 -30.83 -32.11
C GLU A 285 12.93 -29.96 -31.11
N THR A 286 11.79 -30.42 -30.64
CA THR A 286 10.92 -29.69 -29.73
C THR A 286 10.71 -30.49 -28.45
N PHE A 287 10.69 -29.76 -27.32
CA PHE A 287 10.41 -30.31 -26.00
C PHE A 287 9.22 -29.62 -25.38
N GLU A 288 8.40 -30.39 -24.68
CA GLU A 288 7.34 -29.84 -23.83
C GLU A 288 7.89 -29.52 -22.47
N VAL A 289 7.70 -28.25 -22.04
CA VAL A 289 8.15 -27.74 -20.75
C VAL A 289 6.94 -27.26 -19.97
N GLU A 290 6.83 -27.68 -18.72
CA GLU A 290 5.75 -27.26 -17.83
C GLU A 290 5.73 -25.74 -17.62
N ASN A 291 4.54 -25.12 -17.77
CA ASN A 291 4.33 -23.70 -17.54
C ASN A 291 4.58 -23.35 -16.06
N ASN A 292 4.10 -24.19 -15.15
CA ASN A 292 4.37 -24.10 -13.73
C ASN A 292 4.57 -25.50 -13.11
N PRO A 293 5.77 -25.85 -12.63
CA PRO A 293 6.00 -27.18 -12.01
C PRO A 293 5.21 -27.43 -10.73
N VAL A 294 4.72 -26.35 -10.05
CA VAL A 294 3.87 -26.47 -8.85
C VAL A 294 2.43 -26.76 -9.25
N HIS A 295 2.02 -26.31 -10.43
CA HIS A 295 0.68 -26.40 -10.98
C HIS A 295 0.70 -27.07 -12.37
N PRO A 296 0.92 -28.40 -12.44
CA PRO A 296 0.95 -29.13 -13.73
C PRO A 296 -0.33 -28.97 -14.56
N GLU A 297 -1.46 -28.69 -13.92
CA GLU A 297 -2.74 -28.41 -14.57
C GLU A 297 -2.74 -27.14 -15.44
N GLN A 298 -1.77 -26.24 -15.28
CA GLN A 298 -1.57 -25.06 -16.13
C GLN A 298 -0.98 -25.42 -17.50
N GLY A 299 -0.70 -26.72 -17.74
CA GLY A 299 -0.23 -27.23 -19.01
C GLY A 299 1.25 -27.01 -19.29
N THR A 300 1.60 -27.18 -20.56
CA THR A 300 2.98 -27.09 -21.06
C THR A 300 3.08 -26.09 -22.21
N HIS A 301 4.29 -25.69 -22.54
CA HIS A 301 4.63 -24.97 -23.76
C HIS A 301 5.80 -25.64 -24.46
N THR A 302 5.83 -25.50 -25.77
CA THR A 302 6.87 -26.12 -26.64
C THR A 302 8.08 -25.21 -26.73
N VAL A 303 9.28 -25.74 -26.48
CA VAL A 303 10.56 -25.08 -26.72
C VAL A 303 11.31 -25.78 -27.81
N THR A 304 11.97 -25.02 -28.69
CA THR A 304 12.79 -25.56 -29.79
C THR A 304 14.23 -25.67 -29.33
N PHE A 305 14.86 -26.80 -29.61
CA PHE A 305 16.26 -27.10 -29.36
C PHE A 305 17.02 -27.31 -30.66
N SER A 306 18.25 -26.81 -30.71
CA SER A 306 19.17 -26.96 -31.86
C SER A 306 20.61 -27.12 -31.39
N ARG A 307 21.53 -27.31 -32.34
CA ARG A 307 22.98 -27.35 -32.09
C ARG A 307 23.50 -26.10 -31.37
N GLU A 308 22.88 -24.96 -31.62
CA GLU A 308 23.22 -23.67 -31.00
C GLU A 308 22.11 -23.20 -30.11
N VAL A 309 22.43 -22.96 -28.86
CA VAL A 309 21.49 -22.40 -27.85
C VAL A 309 22.18 -21.29 -27.07
N TRP A 310 21.39 -20.54 -26.30
CA TRP A 310 21.91 -19.42 -25.52
C TRP A 310 21.66 -19.67 -24.04
N ILE A 311 22.65 -19.38 -23.21
CA ILE A 311 22.58 -19.48 -21.75
C ILE A 311 22.95 -18.14 -21.12
N GLU A 312 22.62 -17.95 -19.85
CA GLU A 312 23.01 -16.77 -19.09
C GLU A 312 24.52 -16.81 -18.79
N ALA A 313 25.20 -15.67 -18.88
CA ALA A 313 26.64 -15.56 -18.63
C ALA A 313 27.05 -16.09 -17.24
N ASP A 314 26.20 -15.93 -16.23
CA ASP A 314 26.47 -16.42 -14.87
C ASP A 314 26.43 -17.96 -14.75
N ASP A 315 25.94 -18.65 -15.77
CA ASP A 315 25.91 -20.12 -15.81
C ASP A 315 27.21 -20.72 -16.32
N PHE A 316 28.21 -19.89 -16.66
CA PHE A 316 29.51 -20.32 -17.12
C PHE A 316 30.64 -19.56 -16.43
N LEU A 317 31.71 -20.29 -16.07
CA LEU A 317 32.99 -19.73 -15.67
C LEU A 317 34.14 -20.41 -16.46
N PRO A 318 35.07 -19.67 -17.08
CA PRO A 318 36.26 -20.27 -17.73
C PRO A 318 37.17 -20.94 -16.71
N GLU A 319 37.29 -20.37 -15.51
CA GLU A 319 38.03 -20.92 -14.38
C GLU A 319 37.10 -21.09 -13.19
N PRO A 320 36.83 -22.33 -12.70
CA PRO A 320 35.88 -22.54 -11.67
C PRO A 320 36.36 -22.07 -10.30
N ILE A 321 35.45 -21.44 -9.53
CA ILE A 321 35.69 -21.14 -8.13
C ILE A 321 35.22 -22.31 -7.24
N PRO A 322 35.69 -22.41 -5.98
CA PRO A 322 35.25 -23.46 -5.06
C PRO A 322 33.72 -23.54 -4.93
N LYS A 323 33.17 -24.74 -5.03
CA LYS A 323 31.72 -25.03 -4.95
C LYS A 323 30.88 -24.56 -6.16
N TYR A 324 31.50 -24.10 -7.26
CA TYR A 324 30.76 -23.81 -8.48
C TYR A 324 30.26 -25.09 -9.14
N LYS A 325 28.99 -25.23 -9.36
CA LYS A 325 28.32 -26.45 -9.86
C LYS A 325 27.67 -26.28 -11.23
N ARG A 326 28.09 -25.25 -11.99
CA ARG A 326 27.56 -24.98 -13.33
C ARG A 326 28.63 -25.27 -14.39
N LEU A 327 28.47 -24.74 -15.60
CA LEU A 327 29.34 -25.04 -16.73
C LEU A 327 30.74 -24.41 -16.59
N TYR A 328 31.77 -25.24 -16.75
CA TYR A 328 33.17 -24.84 -16.95
C TYR A 328 33.90 -25.93 -17.72
N PRO A 329 35.03 -25.63 -18.40
CA PRO A 329 35.79 -26.60 -19.21
C PRO A 329 36.16 -27.83 -18.37
N ASN A 330 35.85 -29.01 -18.91
CA ASN A 330 36.01 -30.31 -18.24
C ASN A 330 35.34 -30.42 -16.86
N GLY A 331 34.25 -29.65 -16.66
CA GLY A 331 33.48 -29.66 -15.45
C GLY A 331 32.43 -30.76 -15.37
N PRO A 332 31.61 -30.73 -14.31
CA PRO A 332 30.55 -31.73 -14.12
C PRO A 332 29.45 -31.62 -15.17
N GLU A 333 28.65 -32.67 -15.23
CA GLU A 333 27.41 -32.69 -16.01
C GLU A 333 26.43 -31.61 -15.54
N CYS A 334 25.88 -30.88 -16.49
CA CYS A 334 24.83 -29.89 -16.26
C CYS A 334 23.60 -30.21 -17.11
N ARG A 335 22.43 -29.99 -16.52
CA ARG A 335 21.15 -30.20 -17.24
C ARG A 335 20.69 -28.88 -17.87
N LEU A 336 20.43 -28.93 -19.18
CA LEU A 336 19.61 -27.90 -19.83
C LEU A 336 18.14 -28.19 -19.51
N LYS A 337 17.41 -27.21 -18.98
CA LYS A 337 16.03 -27.39 -18.54
C LYS A 337 15.14 -27.89 -19.68
N GLY A 338 14.44 -28.98 -19.43
CA GLY A 338 13.53 -29.62 -20.41
C GLY A 338 14.26 -30.35 -21.56
N ALA A 339 15.60 -30.37 -21.61
CA ALA A 339 16.37 -30.94 -22.71
C ALA A 339 17.43 -31.94 -22.19
N TYR A 340 18.68 -31.79 -22.59
CA TYR A 340 19.75 -32.73 -22.38
C TYR A 340 20.63 -32.44 -21.16
N LEU A 341 21.33 -33.48 -20.73
CA LEU A 341 22.55 -33.33 -19.90
C LEU A 341 23.73 -33.07 -20.83
N ILE A 342 24.53 -32.10 -20.47
CA ILE A 342 25.70 -31.67 -21.22
C ILE A 342 26.93 -31.59 -20.34
N THR A 343 28.13 -31.79 -20.95
CA THR A 343 29.44 -31.45 -20.36
C THR A 343 30.10 -30.41 -21.20
N CYS A 344 30.74 -29.43 -20.58
CA CYS A 344 31.55 -28.44 -21.29
C CYS A 344 32.94 -29.02 -21.60
N THR A 345 33.27 -29.14 -22.87
CA THR A 345 34.57 -29.65 -23.34
C THR A 345 35.57 -28.55 -23.62
N GLY A 346 35.13 -27.29 -23.72
CA GLY A 346 36.02 -26.16 -23.95
C GLY A 346 35.25 -24.85 -24.11
N CYS A 347 36.01 -23.77 -24.23
CA CYS A 347 35.46 -22.46 -24.56
C CYS A 347 36.42 -21.73 -25.51
N ASN A 348 35.89 -21.03 -26.49
CA ASN A 348 36.61 -20.13 -27.35
C ASN A 348 36.51 -18.70 -26.83
N ASN A 349 37.57 -18.15 -26.30
CA ASN A 349 37.65 -16.75 -25.89
C ASN A 349 37.94 -15.87 -27.12
N TYR A 350 36.88 -15.30 -27.69
CA TYR A 350 37.06 -14.11 -28.52
C TYR A 350 36.46 -12.93 -27.76
N PHE A 351 37.33 -12.04 -27.29
CA PHE A 351 37.02 -10.75 -26.65
C PHE A 351 35.69 -10.61 -25.90
N ILE A 352 35.76 -10.05 -24.75
CA ILE A 352 34.80 -9.70 -23.69
C ILE A 352 33.28 -9.62 -24.04
N SER A 353 32.88 -9.60 -25.31
CA SER A 353 31.47 -9.49 -25.73
C SER A 353 30.83 -10.73 -26.39
N TYR A 354 31.61 -11.75 -26.80
CA TYR A 354 31.07 -12.96 -27.45
C TYR A 354 31.84 -14.22 -27.05
N SER A 355 31.58 -14.77 -25.87
CA SER A 355 32.08 -16.09 -25.48
C SER A 355 31.27 -17.19 -26.17
N GLN A 356 31.94 -18.14 -26.82
CA GLN A 356 31.30 -19.33 -27.37
C GLN A 356 31.75 -20.54 -26.56
N LEU A 357 30.77 -21.23 -25.96
CA LEU A 357 30.98 -22.45 -25.22
C LEU A 357 30.86 -23.67 -26.14
N ILE A 358 31.71 -24.64 -25.93
CA ILE A 358 31.70 -25.89 -26.67
C ILE A 358 31.33 -26.99 -25.70
N CYS A 359 30.18 -27.64 -25.91
CA CYS A 359 29.70 -28.71 -25.07
C CYS A 359 29.31 -29.94 -25.84
N ASN A 360 29.32 -31.08 -25.19
CA ASN A 360 28.82 -32.35 -25.70
C ASN A 360 27.58 -32.80 -24.94
N ILE A 361 26.58 -33.30 -25.67
CA ILE A 361 25.45 -33.97 -25.07
C ILE A 361 25.89 -35.35 -24.57
N LEU A 362 25.49 -35.71 -23.38
CA LEU A 362 25.63 -37.02 -22.83
C LEU A 362 24.38 -37.81 -23.20
N LEU A 363 24.53 -38.79 -24.12
CA LEU A 363 23.45 -39.68 -24.47
C LEU A 363 23.37 -40.81 -23.43
N TYR A 364 22.42 -40.70 -22.52
CA TYR A 364 21.97 -41.83 -21.71
C TYR A 364 20.92 -42.64 -22.50
N SER A 365 20.98 -43.94 -22.42
CA SER A 365 19.93 -44.80 -23.02
C SER A 365 18.55 -44.43 -22.45
N ALA A 366 17.50 -44.60 -23.26
CA ALA A 366 16.12 -44.25 -22.92
C ALA A 366 15.63 -44.85 -21.57
N ASN A 367 16.22 -45.93 -21.11
CA ASN A 367 15.91 -46.54 -19.81
C ASN A 367 16.51 -45.75 -18.59
N ALA A 368 17.49 -44.91 -18.80
CA ALA A 368 18.04 -44.06 -17.71
C ALA A 368 17.17 -42.80 -17.46
N LEU A 369 16.45 -42.33 -18.48
CA LEU A 369 15.55 -41.19 -18.37
C LEU A 369 14.31 -41.47 -17.49
N THR A 370 13.81 -42.74 -17.51
CA THR A 370 12.68 -43.18 -16.67
C THR A 370 13.12 -43.38 -15.21
N ALA A 371 14.30 -43.94 -14.96
CA ALA A 371 14.86 -44.09 -13.60
C ALA A 371 15.16 -42.75 -12.92
N PHE A 372 15.43 -41.69 -13.67
CA PHE A 372 15.65 -40.34 -13.13
C PHE A 372 14.35 -39.61 -12.81
N LYS A 373 13.21 -39.93 -13.38
CA LYS A 373 11.91 -39.39 -12.97
C LYS A 373 11.56 -39.80 -11.51
N ASP A 374 11.88 -41.01 -11.11
CA ASP A 374 11.59 -41.55 -9.78
C ASP A 374 12.59 -41.09 -8.73
N ALA A 375 13.85 -40.74 -9.12
CA ALA A 375 14.86 -40.16 -8.23
C ALA A 375 14.65 -38.65 -7.93
N TRP A 376 13.70 -38.02 -8.59
CA TRP A 376 13.41 -36.58 -8.41
C TRP A 376 12.84 -36.25 -7.05
N HIS A 377 12.17 -37.18 -6.37
CA HIS A 377 11.64 -36.97 -5.03
C HIS A 377 12.71 -36.98 -3.91
N LEU A 378 13.91 -37.50 -4.16
CA LEU A 378 14.95 -37.60 -3.13
C LEU A 378 16.08 -36.55 -3.23
N CYS A 379 16.21 -35.84 -4.33
CA CYS A 379 17.28 -34.83 -4.55
C CYS A 379 16.82 -33.37 -4.38
N PHE A 380 15.56 -33.10 -4.03
CA PHE A 380 15.04 -31.74 -3.92
C PHE A 380 15.52 -31.00 -2.65
N CYS A 381 16.17 -31.64 -1.71
CA CYS A 381 16.69 -31.00 -0.49
C CYS A 381 17.98 -30.19 -0.67
N HIS A 382 18.61 -30.19 -1.86
CA HIS A 382 19.86 -29.48 -2.10
C HIS A 382 19.97 -28.76 -3.45
N ALA A 383 18.85 -28.51 -4.13
CA ALA A 383 18.86 -27.70 -5.35
C ALA A 383 18.90 -26.21 -4.99
N THR A 384 20.08 -25.67 -5.07
CA THR A 384 20.44 -24.28 -4.95
C THR A 384 19.51 -23.40 -5.78
N TYR A 385 18.93 -22.41 -5.13
CA TYR A 385 18.23 -21.26 -5.67
C TYR A 385 18.71 -20.82 -7.05
N ILE A 386 17.88 -20.99 -8.05
CA ILE A 386 17.97 -20.17 -9.26
C ILE A 386 17.53 -18.78 -8.82
N LYS A 387 18.45 -17.85 -8.82
CA LYS A 387 18.17 -16.43 -8.59
C LYS A 387 17.29 -15.99 -9.74
N LEU A 388 15.97 -16.00 -9.55
CA LEU A 388 15.06 -15.31 -10.45
C LEU A 388 15.36 -13.82 -10.32
N SER A 389 16.14 -13.28 -11.23
CA SER A 389 16.25 -11.85 -11.39
C SER A 389 14.85 -11.37 -11.82
N LEU A 390 14.23 -10.57 -10.97
CA LEU A 390 13.03 -9.83 -11.32
C LEU A 390 13.32 -9.03 -12.58
N ILE A 391 12.63 -9.36 -13.64
CA ILE A 391 12.68 -8.63 -14.90
C ILE A 391 12.15 -7.23 -14.62
N HIS A 392 12.99 -6.22 -14.69
CA HIS A 392 12.55 -4.86 -14.88
C HIS A 392 12.02 -4.78 -16.31
N ILE A 393 10.71 -4.82 -16.47
CA ILE A 393 10.08 -4.44 -17.72
C ILE A 393 10.18 -2.90 -17.77
N SER A 394 11.15 -2.43 -18.55
CA SER A 394 11.16 -1.03 -19.00
C SER A 394 10.35 -0.97 -20.28
N GLU A 395 9.11 -0.49 -20.18
CA GLU A 395 8.45 0.44 -21.10
C GLU A 395 7.20 0.98 -20.42
#